data_e4325ee596fea71dff64ce481752b56d
#
_entry.id   e4325ee596fea71dff64ce481752b56d
#
_cell.length_a   1.000
_cell.length_b   1.000
_cell.length_c   1.000
_cell.angle_alpha   90.00
_cell.angle_beta   90.00
_cell.angle_gamma   90.00
#
_symmetry.space_group_name_H-M   'P 1'
#
loop_
_entity.id
_entity.type
_entity.pdbx_description
1 polymer ?
#
loop_
_entity_poly.entity_id
_entity_poly.type
_entity_poly.pdbx_seq_one_letter_code
_entity_poly.pdbx_strand_id
1 'polypeptide(L)'
;HHGPQCKHNLTRLTYRSLENNTVQIAETHRDIGCHHPGCTLSSAIIAPLRMHHKVIGTLKLYYAHKNRHMTPIDKSFAEGLAGLFSTQLELAEVDKQAQEVERAKMQALYAQINPHFLFNTLNTIASLIRTNPELARQVLVKFSNLFRFTLQYTGKIISFSQEWEHTRGFL
;
A
#
# COMPACT_ATOMS: atom_id res chain seq x y z
N HIS A 1 -21.43 -4.09 -21.29
CA HIS A 1 -22.61 -3.24 -21.12
C HIS A 1 -23.60 -3.90 -20.16
N HIS A 2 -23.20 -4.03 -18.89
CA HIS A 2 -24.10 -4.46 -17.83
C HIS A 2 -24.64 -3.22 -17.13
N GLY A 3 -25.98 -3.09 -17.05
CA GLY A 3 -26.62 -2.01 -16.30
C GLY A 3 -26.19 -2.00 -14.82
N PRO A 4 -26.47 -0.93 -14.08
CA PRO A 4 -26.07 -0.78 -12.67
C PRO A 4 -26.55 -1.93 -11.77
N GLN A 5 -27.58 -2.66 -12.15
CA GLN A 5 -28.13 -3.78 -11.40
C GLN A 5 -27.25 -5.06 -11.43
N CYS A 6 -26.34 -5.20 -12.41
CA CYS A 6 -25.42 -6.36 -12.50
C CYS A 6 -24.15 -6.21 -11.64
N LYS A 7 -23.88 -5.01 -11.10
CA LYS A 7 -22.66 -4.72 -10.35
C LYS A 7 -22.63 -5.34 -8.94
N HIS A 8 -23.75 -5.66 -8.38
CA HIS A 8 -23.86 -6.09 -6.98
C HIS A 8 -24.22 -7.57 -6.78
N ASN A 9 -24.60 -8.30 -7.82
CA ASN A 9 -24.97 -9.70 -7.70
C ASN A 9 -23.88 -10.58 -8.31
N LEU A 10 -23.14 -11.30 -7.45
CA LEU A 10 -22.26 -12.36 -7.90
C LEU A 10 -23.09 -13.50 -8.46
N THR A 11 -22.73 -13.98 -9.65
CA THR A 11 -23.38 -15.14 -10.24
C THR A 11 -23.03 -16.41 -9.47
N ARG A 12 -23.89 -17.44 -9.55
CA ARG A 12 -23.64 -18.75 -8.92
C ARG A 12 -22.29 -19.33 -9.31
N LEU A 13 -21.88 -19.13 -10.55
CA LEU A 13 -20.58 -19.57 -11.06
C LEU A 13 -19.41 -18.87 -10.36
N THR A 14 -19.57 -17.58 -10.08
CA THR A 14 -18.57 -16.81 -9.33
C THR A 14 -18.39 -17.34 -7.90
N TYR A 15 -19.49 -17.61 -7.21
CA TYR A 15 -19.44 -18.19 -5.86
C TYR A 15 -18.69 -19.53 -5.85
N ARG A 16 -18.99 -20.41 -6.81
CA ARG A 16 -18.27 -21.69 -6.93
C ARG A 16 -16.77 -21.52 -7.18
N SER A 17 -16.37 -20.54 -7.99
CA SER A 17 -14.95 -20.27 -8.22
C SER A 17 -14.24 -19.78 -6.97
N LEU A 18 -14.90 -18.94 -6.17
CA LEU A 18 -14.37 -18.43 -4.90
C LEU A 18 -14.24 -19.53 -3.85
N GLU A 19 -15.28 -20.35 -3.67
CA GLU A 19 -15.32 -21.42 -2.66
C GLU A 19 -14.36 -22.57 -2.97
N ASN A 20 -14.39 -23.04 -4.21
CA ASN A 20 -13.59 -24.21 -4.61
C ASN A 20 -12.15 -23.85 -5.00
N ASN A 21 -11.84 -22.56 -5.13
CA ASN A 21 -10.55 -22.08 -5.61
C ASN A 21 -10.14 -22.70 -6.95
N THR A 22 -11.09 -22.90 -7.85
CA THR A 22 -10.89 -23.51 -9.17
C THR A 22 -11.53 -22.70 -10.27
N VAL A 23 -10.98 -22.84 -11.48
CA VAL A 23 -11.59 -22.26 -12.68
C VAL A 23 -12.92 -22.91 -12.94
N GLN A 24 -13.95 -22.10 -13.15
CA GLN A 24 -15.29 -22.52 -13.49
C GLN A 24 -15.63 -22.11 -14.93
N ILE A 25 -16.27 -23.00 -15.67
CA ILE A 25 -16.68 -22.77 -17.05
C ILE A 25 -18.20 -22.88 -17.12
N ALA A 26 -18.82 -21.96 -17.83
CA ALA A 26 -20.21 -22.00 -18.22
C ALA A 26 -20.30 -22.01 -19.75
N GLU A 27 -20.92 -22.99 -20.32
CA GLU A 27 -21.14 -23.11 -21.78
C GLU A 27 -22.47 -22.52 -22.22
N THR A 28 -23.37 -22.29 -21.28
CA THR A 28 -24.68 -21.70 -21.55
C THR A 28 -24.99 -20.54 -20.65
N HIS A 29 -25.88 -19.66 -21.10
CA HIS A 29 -26.41 -18.56 -20.31
C HIS A 29 -27.00 -19.03 -18.95
N ARG A 30 -27.64 -20.20 -18.91
CA ARG A 30 -28.20 -20.77 -17.67
C ARG A 30 -27.11 -21.13 -16.67
N ASP A 31 -25.98 -21.65 -17.16
CA ASP A 31 -24.84 -22.03 -16.31
C ASP A 31 -24.16 -20.83 -15.70
N ILE A 32 -24.15 -19.69 -16.40
CA ILE A 32 -23.65 -18.40 -15.85
C ILE A 32 -24.47 -17.99 -14.63
N GLY A 33 -25.77 -18.29 -14.62
CA GLY A 33 -26.69 -17.95 -13.55
C GLY A 33 -26.97 -16.43 -13.48
N CYS A 34 -27.02 -15.78 -14.64
CA CYS A 34 -27.40 -14.38 -14.76
C CYS A 34 -28.94 -14.28 -14.86
N HIS A 35 -29.55 -13.49 -13.98
CA HIS A 35 -31.01 -13.29 -13.95
C HIS A 35 -31.48 -12.02 -14.70
N HIS A 36 -30.54 -11.34 -15.40
CA HIS A 36 -30.88 -10.09 -16.11
C HIS A 36 -31.69 -10.41 -17.39
N PRO A 37 -32.93 -9.88 -17.53
CA PRO A 37 -33.69 -9.99 -18.77
C PRO A 37 -32.94 -9.28 -19.90
N GLY A 38 -32.70 -9.97 -21.01
CA GLY A 38 -31.94 -9.42 -22.14
C GLY A 38 -30.42 -9.58 -22.06
N CYS A 39 -29.92 -10.39 -21.14
CA CYS A 39 -28.49 -10.74 -21.10
C CYS A 39 -28.07 -11.48 -22.37
N THR A 40 -27.09 -10.96 -23.10
CA THR A 40 -26.57 -11.51 -24.36
C THR A 40 -25.39 -12.47 -24.18
N LEU A 41 -24.95 -12.69 -22.95
CA LEU A 41 -23.82 -13.56 -22.64
C LEU A 41 -24.22 -15.01 -22.89
N SER A 42 -23.41 -15.75 -23.66
CA SER A 42 -23.67 -17.18 -23.98
C SER A 42 -22.82 -18.11 -23.15
N SER A 43 -21.57 -17.76 -22.91
CA SER A 43 -20.63 -18.57 -22.14
C SER A 43 -19.68 -17.71 -21.32
N ALA A 44 -19.05 -18.31 -20.31
CA ALA A 44 -18.13 -17.62 -19.41
C ALA A 44 -17.06 -18.57 -18.87
N ILE A 45 -15.88 -17.99 -18.60
CA ILE A 45 -14.85 -18.62 -17.79
C ILE A 45 -14.58 -17.68 -16.60
N ILE A 46 -14.57 -18.24 -15.40
CA ILE A 46 -14.27 -17.51 -14.17
C ILE A 46 -13.10 -18.18 -13.48
N ALA A 47 -11.98 -17.46 -13.38
CA ALA A 47 -10.76 -17.93 -12.76
C ALA A 47 -10.52 -17.19 -11.44
N PRO A 48 -10.14 -17.88 -10.35
CA PRO A 48 -9.83 -17.22 -9.08
C PRO A 48 -8.51 -16.45 -9.18
N LEU A 49 -8.49 -15.25 -8.61
CA LEU A 49 -7.29 -14.46 -8.37
C LEU A 49 -6.82 -14.72 -6.94
N ARG A 50 -5.54 -15.02 -6.79
CA ARG A 50 -4.93 -15.42 -5.52
C ARG A 50 -3.90 -14.41 -5.07
N MET A 51 -3.77 -14.26 -3.76
CA MET A 51 -2.69 -13.54 -3.12
C MET A 51 -2.34 -14.30 -1.83
N HIS A 52 -1.08 -14.68 -1.66
CA HIS A 52 -0.61 -15.48 -0.52
C HIS A 52 -1.49 -16.75 -0.29
N HIS A 53 -1.78 -17.47 -1.37
CA HIS A 53 -2.64 -18.69 -1.41
C HIS A 53 -4.13 -18.46 -1.06
N LYS A 54 -4.56 -17.24 -0.78
CA LYS A 54 -5.96 -16.89 -0.52
C LYS A 54 -6.60 -16.34 -1.78
N VAL A 55 -7.85 -16.72 -2.02
CA VAL A 55 -8.64 -16.14 -3.11
C VAL A 55 -9.09 -14.75 -2.70
N ILE A 56 -8.69 -13.74 -3.47
CA ILE A 56 -9.01 -12.32 -3.23
C ILE A 56 -10.03 -11.77 -4.21
N GLY A 57 -10.27 -12.48 -5.30
CA GLY A 57 -11.19 -12.05 -6.34
C GLY A 57 -11.29 -13.06 -7.46
N THR A 58 -11.90 -12.64 -8.57
CA THR A 58 -12.05 -13.48 -9.76
C THR A 58 -11.80 -12.71 -11.04
N LEU A 59 -11.10 -13.30 -11.99
CA LEU A 59 -11.04 -12.87 -13.38
C LEU A 59 -12.22 -13.51 -14.12
N LYS A 60 -12.98 -12.71 -14.86
CA LYS A 60 -14.17 -13.18 -15.59
C LYS A 60 -14.03 -12.87 -17.07
N LEU A 61 -14.05 -13.89 -17.89
CA LEU A 61 -14.07 -13.79 -19.34
C LEU A 61 -15.46 -14.20 -19.83
N TYR A 62 -16.13 -13.30 -20.53
CA TYR A 62 -17.48 -13.52 -21.04
C TYR A 62 -17.48 -13.49 -22.56
N TYR A 63 -18.30 -14.36 -23.16
CA TYR A 63 -18.47 -14.45 -24.59
C TYR A 63 -19.94 -14.26 -24.96
N ALA A 64 -20.20 -13.48 -25.98
CA ALA A 64 -21.55 -13.16 -26.46
C ALA A 64 -22.00 -14.01 -27.65
N HIS A 65 -21.08 -14.77 -28.29
CA HIS A 65 -21.43 -15.59 -29.46
C HIS A 65 -22.13 -16.87 -29.05
N LYS A 66 -23.37 -17.05 -29.54
CA LYS A 66 -24.17 -18.29 -29.43
C LYS A 66 -23.45 -19.37 -30.20
N ASN A 67 -23.02 -20.45 -29.78
CA ASN A 67 -22.35 -21.59 -30.43
C ASN A 67 -20.81 -21.62 -30.33
N ARG A 68 -20.20 -20.89 -29.41
CA ARG A 68 -18.78 -21.10 -29.11
C ARG A 68 -18.66 -22.17 -28.01
N HIS A 69 -18.15 -23.33 -28.36
CA HIS A 69 -17.72 -24.31 -27.36
C HIS A 69 -16.43 -23.88 -26.71
N MET A 70 -16.38 -24.02 -25.41
CA MET A 70 -15.16 -23.74 -24.65
C MET A 70 -14.16 -24.88 -24.83
N THR A 71 -12.94 -24.52 -25.16
CA THR A 71 -11.85 -25.48 -25.37
C THR A 71 -10.93 -25.55 -24.15
N PRO A 72 -10.15 -26.63 -24.00
CA PRO A 72 -9.11 -26.70 -22.99
C PRO A 72 -8.11 -25.53 -23.07
N ILE A 73 -7.89 -24.99 -24.28
CA ILE A 73 -7.03 -23.83 -24.51
C ILE A 73 -7.61 -22.57 -23.85
N ASP A 74 -8.92 -22.35 -23.99
CA ASP A 74 -9.60 -21.21 -23.35
C ASP A 74 -9.44 -21.26 -21.81
N LYS A 75 -9.56 -22.47 -21.25
CA LYS A 75 -9.34 -22.71 -19.82
C LYS A 75 -7.91 -22.40 -19.41
N SER A 76 -6.93 -22.98 -20.10
CA SER A 76 -5.51 -22.75 -19.82
C SER A 76 -5.12 -21.27 -19.99
N PHE A 77 -5.70 -20.58 -20.96
CA PHE A 77 -5.52 -19.16 -21.15
C PHE A 77 -6.06 -18.34 -19.96
N ALA A 78 -7.25 -18.64 -19.50
CA ALA A 78 -7.85 -17.99 -18.34
C ALA A 78 -7.04 -18.26 -17.04
N GLU A 79 -6.54 -19.47 -16.86
CA GLU A 79 -5.66 -19.86 -15.74
C GLU A 79 -4.33 -19.09 -15.80
N GLY A 80 -3.71 -19.02 -16.98
CA GLY A 80 -2.47 -18.27 -17.18
C GLY A 80 -2.64 -16.77 -16.90
N LEU A 81 -3.71 -16.15 -17.42
CA LEU A 81 -4.02 -14.75 -17.14
C LEU A 81 -4.30 -14.52 -15.65
N ALA A 82 -5.09 -15.39 -15.02
CA ALA A 82 -5.36 -15.25 -13.59
C ALA A 82 -4.08 -15.40 -12.75
N GLY A 83 -3.18 -16.29 -13.15
CA GLY A 83 -1.84 -16.43 -12.54
C GLY A 83 -1.01 -15.16 -12.68
N LEU A 84 -0.94 -14.60 -13.88
CA LEU A 84 -0.21 -13.34 -14.12
C LEU A 84 -0.78 -12.18 -13.28
N PHE A 85 -2.10 -12.00 -13.27
CA PHE A 85 -2.71 -10.96 -12.45
C PHE A 85 -2.50 -11.19 -10.95
N SER A 86 -2.56 -12.44 -10.49
CA SER A 86 -2.26 -12.78 -9.10
C SER A 86 -0.84 -12.39 -8.72
N THR A 87 0.15 -12.73 -9.55
CA THR A 87 1.55 -12.34 -9.34
C THR A 87 1.73 -10.82 -9.35
N GLN A 88 1.07 -10.10 -10.27
CA GLN A 88 1.14 -8.64 -10.29
C GLN A 88 0.54 -8.00 -9.04
N LEU A 89 -0.56 -8.55 -8.53
CA LEU A 89 -1.18 -8.08 -7.28
C LEU A 89 -0.26 -8.33 -6.07
N GLU A 90 0.41 -9.48 -6.01
CA GLU A 90 1.39 -9.78 -4.95
C GLU A 90 2.59 -8.82 -4.99
N LEU A 91 3.14 -8.55 -6.19
CA LEU A 91 4.24 -7.60 -6.34
C LEU A 91 3.83 -6.18 -5.92
N ALA A 92 2.64 -5.72 -6.34
CA ALA A 92 2.13 -4.42 -5.96
C ALA A 92 1.92 -4.28 -4.44
N GLU A 93 1.51 -5.35 -3.77
CA GLU A 93 1.37 -5.35 -2.30
C GLU A 93 2.73 -5.28 -1.60
N VAL A 94 3.74 -6.01 -2.09
CA VAL A 94 5.12 -5.93 -1.57
C VAL A 94 5.69 -4.52 -1.71
N ASP A 95 5.53 -3.91 -2.89
CA ASP A 95 5.99 -2.54 -3.14
C ASP A 95 5.29 -1.53 -2.20
N LYS A 96 3.99 -1.68 -2.00
CA LYS A 96 3.22 -0.85 -1.08
C LYS A 96 3.72 -0.98 0.36
N GLN A 97 3.94 -2.21 0.82
CA GLN A 97 4.47 -2.47 2.17
C GLN A 97 5.87 -1.86 2.35
N ALA A 98 6.74 -1.97 1.34
CA ALA A 98 8.06 -1.35 1.37
C ALA A 98 7.97 0.17 1.52
N GLN A 99 7.07 0.83 0.78
CA GLN A 99 6.84 2.28 0.89
C GLN A 99 6.27 2.67 2.26
N GLU A 100 5.35 1.88 2.82
CA GLU A 100 4.80 2.13 4.15
C GLU A 100 5.87 2.02 5.24
N VAL A 101 6.76 1.03 5.16
CA VAL A 101 7.90 0.87 6.08
C VAL A 101 8.86 2.06 5.97
N GLU A 102 9.19 2.49 4.76
CA GLU A 102 10.06 3.65 4.56
C GLU A 102 9.43 4.93 5.11
N ARG A 103 8.15 5.14 4.84
CA ARG A 103 7.39 6.27 5.38
C ARG A 103 7.35 6.26 6.92
N ALA A 104 7.12 5.09 7.51
CA ALA A 104 7.13 4.95 8.98
C ALA A 104 8.51 5.23 9.58
N LYS A 105 9.59 4.78 8.93
CA LYS A 105 10.97 5.11 9.32
C LYS A 105 11.21 6.62 9.27
N MET A 106 10.81 7.29 8.20
CA MET A 106 10.95 8.73 8.08
C MET A 106 10.15 9.48 9.16
N GLN A 107 8.92 9.06 9.42
CA GLN A 107 8.12 9.64 10.51
C GLN A 107 8.75 9.45 11.88
N ALA A 108 9.31 8.26 12.15
CA ALA A 108 10.04 8.01 13.39
C ALA A 108 11.29 8.88 13.53
N LEU A 109 12.03 9.09 12.44
CA LEU A 109 13.17 10.02 12.43
C LEU A 109 12.74 11.46 12.68
N TYR A 110 11.67 11.95 12.04
CA TYR A 110 11.13 13.28 12.31
C TYR A 110 10.62 13.44 13.73
N ALA A 111 10.02 12.41 14.32
CA ALA A 111 9.54 12.45 15.70
C ALA A 111 10.67 12.53 16.75
N GLN A 112 11.89 12.07 16.42
CA GLN A 112 13.07 12.23 17.27
C GLN A 112 13.55 13.68 17.38
N ILE A 113 13.23 14.50 16.38
CA ILE A 113 13.39 15.96 16.48
C ILE A 113 12.16 16.46 17.24
N ASN A 114 12.30 16.78 18.52
CA ASN A 114 11.18 17.34 19.27
C ASN A 114 10.74 18.69 18.66
N PRO A 115 9.62 18.74 17.90
CA PRO A 115 9.22 19.96 17.19
C PRO A 115 8.90 21.09 18.17
N HIS A 116 8.36 20.75 19.34
CA HIS A 116 8.03 21.73 20.38
C HIS A 116 9.30 22.40 20.95
N PHE A 117 10.35 21.62 21.17
CA PHE A 117 11.64 22.19 21.59
C PHE A 117 12.22 23.12 20.51
N LEU A 118 12.14 22.72 19.24
CA LEU A 118 12.58 23.53 18.11
C LEU A 118 11.86 24.88 18.08
N PHE A 119 10.52 24.88 18.10
CA PHE A 119 9.71 26.10 18.07
C PHE A 119 9.96 26.99 19.29
N ASN A 120 10.05 26.41 20.50
CA ASN A 120 10.32 27.17 21.71
C ASN A 120 11.70 27.82 21.70
N THR A 121 12.73 27.12 21.23
CA THR A 121 14.07 27.64 21.11
C THR A 121 14.14 28.81 20.13
N LEU A 122 13.51 28.64 18.94
CA LEU A 122 13.44 29.71 17.94
C LEU A 122 12.68 30.96 18.45
N ASN A 123 11.57 30.76 19.15
CA ASN A 123 10.81 31.85 19.76
C ASN A 123 11.63 32.58 20.82
N THR A 124 12.39 31.83 21.63
CA THR A 124 13.30 32.42 22.63
C THR A 124 14.39 33.24 21.95
N ILE A 125 15.03 32.71 20.90
CA ILE A 125 16.04 33.47 20.13
C ILE A 125 15.42 34.74 19.53
N ALA A 126 14.23 34.65 18.92
CA ALA A 126 13.52 35.78 18.35
C ALA A 126 13.23 36.89 19.38
N SER A 127 12.84 36.51 20.60
CA SER A 127 12.65 37.44 21.71
C SER A 127 13.95 38.10 22.13
N LEU A 128 15.05 37.33 22.24
CA LEU A 128 16.37 37.83 22.66
C LEU A 128 17.01 38.75 21.66
N ILE A 129 16.72 38.67 20.37
CA ILE A 129 17.27 39.55 19.33
C ILE A 129 17.05 41.02 19.67
N ARG A 130 15.90 41.37 20.26
CA ARG A 130 15.58 42.76 20.65
C ARG A 130 16.07 43.15 22.01
N THR A 131 16.17 42.20 22.95
CA THR A 131 16.48 42.47 24.36
C THR A 131 17.96 42.26 24.70
N ASN A 132 18.59 41.24 24.11
CA ASN A 132 19.99 40.89 24.33
C ASN A 132 20.55 40.17 23.09
N PRO A 133 20.99 40.91 22.04
CA PRO A 133 21.49 40.36 20.79
C PRO A 133 22.69 39.42 20.95
N GLU A 134 23.58 39.69 21.91
CA GLU A 134 24.76 38.85 22.13
C GLU A 134 24.38 37.49 22.71
N LEU A 135 23.43 37.44 23.66
CA LEU A 135 22.90 36.19 24.18
C LEU A 135 22.12 35.45 23.09
N ALA A 136 21.35 36.14 22.25
CA ALA A 136 20.67 35.55 21.12
C ALA A 136 21.63 34.81 20.19
N ARG A 137 22.77 35.42 19.87
CA ARG A 137 23.84 34.84 19.05
C ARG A 137 24.43 33.57 19.69
N GLN A 138 24.70 33.60 20.99
CA GLN A 138 25.25 32.46 21.72
C GLN A 138 24.27 31.28 21.73
N VAL A 139 23.00 31.54 22.04
CA VAL A 139 21.94 30.51 22.02
C VAL A 139 21.78 29.91 20.62
N LEU A 140 21.81 30.73 19.58
CA LEU A 140 21.71 30.25 18.19
C LEU A 140 22.87 29.32 17.81
N VAL A 141 24.12 29.69 18.21
CA VAL A 141 25.29 28.83 17.94
C VAL A 141 25.20 27.51 18.70
N LYS A 142 24.87 27.55 19.99
CA LYS A 142 24.66 26.33 20.80
C LYS A 142 23.55 25.43 20.18
N PHE A 143 22.43 26.06 19.83
CA PHE A 143 21.30 25.34 19.17
C PHE A 143 21.70 24.68 17.84
N SER A 144 22.45 25.42 17.00
CA SER A 144 22.92 24.86 15.71
C SER A 144 23.86 23.68 15.92
N ASN A 145 24.73 23.71 16.92
CA ASN A 145 25.61 22.59 17.22
C ASN A 145 24.84 21.36 17.74
N LEU A 146 23.88 21.56 18.66
CA LEU A 146 22.99 20.51 19.14
C LEU A 146 22.23 19.86 17.99
N PHE A 147 21.65 20.68 17.13
CA PHE A 147 20.83 20.20 16.01
C PHE A 147 21.67 19.39 15.02
N ARG A 148 22.87 19.86 14.70
CA ARG A 148 23.82 19.14 13.84
C ARG A 148 24.20 17.80 14.45
N PHE A 149 24.50 17.74 15.73
CA PHE A 149 24.82 16.49 16.43
C PHE A 149 23.64 15.52 16.39
N THR A 150 22.44 15.97 16.73
CA THR A 150 21.22 15.15 16.69
C THR A 150 21.01 14.53 15.29
N LEU A 151 21.17 15.31 14.22
CA LEU A 151 21.01 14.81 12.85
C LEU A 151 22.12 13.83 12.43
N GLN A 152 23.37 14.04 12.86
CA GLN A 152 24.50 13.17 12.48
C GLN A 152 24.47 11.81 13.17
N TYR A 153 23.97 11.75 14.40
CA TYR A 153 24.02 10.55 15.24
C TYR A 153 22.66 9.90 15.44
N THR A 154 21.61 10.39 14.81
CA THR A 154 20.29 9.77 14.83
C THR A 154 20.37 8.32 14.35
N GLY A 155 19.97 7.38 15.23
CA GLY A 155 19.98 5.95 14.95
C GLY A 155 21.35 5.26 14.98
N LYS A 156 22.43 5.95 15.36
CA LYS A 156 23.77 5.38 15.56
C LYS A 156 24.03 5.13 17.04
N ILE A 157 24.73 4.05 17.34
CA ILE A 157 25.27 3.79 18.68
C ILE A 157 26.52 4.66 18.82
N ILE A 158 26.50 5.56 19.77
CA ILE A 158 27.66 6.43 20.13
C ILE A 158 28.20 6.00 21.49
N SER A 159 29.48 6.31 21.76
CA SER A 159 30.08 5.99 23.04
C SER A 159 29.53 6.94 24.12
N PHE A 160 29.45 6.45 25.36
CA PHE A 160 29.05 7.26 26.52
C PHE A 160 29.89 8.53 26.68
N SER A 161 31.20 8.45 26.39
CA SER A 161 32.10 9.63 26.45
C SER A 161 31.68 10.67 25.44
N GLN A 162 31.30 10.33 24.22
CA GLN A 162 30.82 11.30 23.22
C GLN A 162 29.51 11.96 23.62
N GLU A 163 28.58 11.16 24.16
CA GLU A 163 27.30 11.68 24.67
C GLU A 163 27.50 12.63 25.84
N TRP A 164 28.39 12.26 26.78
CA TRP A 164 28.72 13.10 27.93
C TRP A 164 29.37 14.41 27.55
N GLU A 165 30.37 14.39 26.68
CA GLU A 165 31.06 15.57 26.18
C GLU A 165 30.08 16.55 25.51
N HIS A 166 29.17 16.00 24.71
CA HIS A 166 28.13 16.77 24.04
C HIS A 166 27.17 17.45 25.04
N THR A 167 26.66 16.66 26.01
CA THR A 167 25.74 17.14 27.05
C THR A 167 26.37 18.22 27.92
N ARG A 168 27.62 18.04 28.31
CA ARG A 168 28.37 19.01 29.10
C ARG A 168 28.60 20.32 28.35
N GLY A 169 28.82 20.30 27.06
CA GLY A 169 28.97 21.51 26.24
C GLY A 169 27.68 22.32 26.07
N PHE A 170 26.53 21.70 26.42
CA PHE A 170 25.22 22.33 26.34
C PHE A 170 24.81 23.05 27.65
N LEU A 171 25.25 22.55 28.80
CA LEU A 171 25.04 23.17 30.11
C LEU A 171 25.96 24.36 30.29
#